data_f38d43e094c98d74ae4dba8865842b91
#
_entry.id   f38d43e094c98d74ae4dba8865842b91
#
_cell.length_a   1.000
_cell.length_b   1.000
_cell.length_c   1.000
_cell.angle_alpha   90.00
_cell.angle_beta   90.00
_cell.angle_gamma   90.00
#
_symmetry.space_group_name_H-M   'P 1'
#
loop_
_entity.id
_entity.type
_entity.pdbx_description
1 polymer ?
#
loop_
_entity_poly.entity_id
_entity_poly.type
_entity_poly.pdbx_seq_one_letter_code
_entity_poly.pdbx_strand_id
1 'polypeptide(L)'
;MPFPVYIAILGLLFLVLFSAEYLLSLAGIIRFDPYYLMWPLLAVACFVTALLWFGLASLTRYASRERRQMRTVVRAAEAAMGCRAYSDHWWHVLFVDTSLNISYSRRQHNYQFFCSFLQIPPTGAPEWFDAEMQALRQRLAELSADLSLDTSEPVGMVAEVAVTISASQLTRDLVAPLCRLLNDVHARSWHDNYYIHMATDEADFYAEVDYSVCRAVFRFSDGRTLCVTPATADEAVNHLPGELCILLDYTAYDLSPAILISRAAFEQQLPADV
;
A
#
# COMPACT_ATOMS: atom_id res chain seq x y z
N MET A 1 5.83 35.86 19.36
CA MET A 1 6.40 35.84 17.99
C MET A 1 7.10 34.51 17.76
N PRO A 2 7.08 33.90 16.58
CA PRO A 2 7.82 32.67 16.32
C PRO A 2 9.34 32.94 16.30
N PHE A 3 10.11 32.01 16.85
CA PHE A 3 11.57 32.10 17.00
C PHE A 3 12.34 32.63 15.76
N PRO A 4 12.03 32.22 14.51
CA PRO A 4 12.71 32.75 13.32
C PRO A 4 12.50 34.24 13.07
N VAL A 5 11.41 34.83 13.56
CA VAL A 5 11.16 36.27 13.45
C VAL A 5 12.14 37.03 14.36
N TYR A 6 12.43 36.54 15.55
CA TYR A 6 13.44 37.15 16.43
C TYR A 6 14.84 37.10 15.80
N ILE A 7 15.20 35.97 15.17
CA ILE A 7 16.49 35.83 14.49
C ILE A 7 16.59 36.82 13.31
N ALA A 8 15.51 36.96 12.53
CA ALA A 8 15.47 37.92 11.40
C ALA A 8 15.58 39.37 11.89
N ILE A 9 14.90 39.72 13.00
CA ILE A 9 15.01 41.06 13.63
C ILE A 9 16.44 41.29 14.13
N LEU A 10 17.07 40.29 14.74
CA LEU A 10 18.47 40.40 15.20
C LEU A 10 19.42 40.61 14.02
N GLY A 11 19.21 39.90 12.89
CA GLY A 11 19.97 40.14 11.66
C GLY A 11 19.81 41.54 11.11
N LEU A 12 18.59 42.10 11.16
CA LEU A 12 18.33 43.48 10.76
C LEU A 12 19.07 44.47 11.69
N LEU A 13 19.06 44.22 12.99
CA LEU A 13 19.77 45.05 13.96
C LEU A 13 21.28 45.09 13.66
N PHE A 14 21.91 43.95 13.36
CA PHE A 14 23.32 43.92 12.96
C PHE A 14 23.61 44.72 11.70
N LEU A 15 22.71 44.70 10.70
CA LEU A 15 22.87 45.55 9.51
C LEU A 15 22.77 47.02 9.84
N VAL A 16 21.85 47.41 10.71
CA VAL A 16 21.69 48.83 11.13
C VAL A 16 22.94 49.29 11.89
N LEU A 17 23.48 48.50 12.80
CA LEU A 17 24.70 48.82 13.52
C LEU A 17 25.89 48.98 12.58
N PHE A 18 26.08 48.02 11.65
CA PHE A 18 27.13 48.16 10.63
C PHE A 18 26.98 49.41 9.79
N SER A 19 25.76 49.72 9.33
CA SER A 19 25.50 50.90 8.53
C SER A 19 25.80 52.18 9.27
N ALA A 20 25.46 52.28 10.56
CA ALA A 20 25.74 53.40 11.40
C ALA A 20 27.26 53.63 11.59
N GLU A 21 27.99 52.56 11.94
CA GLU A 21 29.44 52.60 12.11
C GLU A 21 30.15 52.93 10.81
N TYR A 22 29.71 52.39 9.68
CA TYR A 22 30.26 52.70 8.38
C TYR A 22 30.06 54.22 8.01
N LEU A 23 28.86 54.76 8.24
CA LEU A 23 28.56 56.17 8.02
C LEU A 23 29.39 57.10 8.91
N LEU A 24 29.56 56.75 10.19
CA LEU A 24 30.42 57.51 11.13
C LEU A 24 31.88 57.46 10.72
N SER A 25 32.35 56.36 10.18
CA SER A 25 33.70 56.22 9.61
C SER A 25 33.88 57.09 8.36
N LEU A 26 32.90 57.13 7.45
CA LEU A 26 32.91 58.00 6.28
C LEU A 26 32.91 59.48 6.67
N ALA A 27 32.22 59.83 7.77
CA ALA A 27 32.21 61.18 8.31
C ALA A 27 33.51 61.55 9.04
N GLY A 28 34.49 60.65 9.16
CA GLY A 28 35.76 60.88 9.83
C GLY A 28 35.68 60.93 11.35
N ILE A 29 34.51 60.54 11.92
CA ILE A 29 34.27 60.58 13.36
C ILE A 29 34.95 59.40 14.06
N ILE A 30 34.95 58.21 13.41
CA ILE A 30 35.62 57.00 13.90
C ILE A 30 36.53 56.43 12.83
N ARG A 31 37.57 55.69 13.24
CA ARG A 31 38.42 54.93 12.30
C ARG A 31 37.71 53.61 11.98
N PHE A 32 37.67 53.25 10.71
CA PHE A 32 37.15 51.95 10.27
C PHE A 32 38.05 50.84 10.79
N ASP A 33 37.48 49.94 11.59
CA ASP A 33 38.17 48.76 12.08
C ASP A 33 37.66 47.53 11.26
N PRO A 34 38.56 46.65 10.78
CA PRO A 34 38.15 45.40 10.09
C PRO A 34 37.15 44.54 10.86
N TYR A 35 37.10 44.63 12.19
CA TYR A 35 36.12 43.93 13.03
C TYR A 35 34.68 44.32 12.70
N TYR A 36 34.42 45.50 12.14
CA TYR A 36 33.08 45.91 11.74
C TYR A 36 32.50 45.03 10.62
N LEU A 37 33.33 44.36 9.85
CA LEU A 37 32.89 43.37 8.85
C LEU A 37 32.25 42.11 9.50
N MET A 38 32.44 41.88 10.79
CA MET A 38 31.71 40.82 11.49
C MET A 38 30.20 41.04 11.53
N TRP A 39 29.72 42.29 11.59
CA TRP A 39 28.29 42.58 11.70
C TRP A 39 27.49 42.12 10.47
N PRO A 40 27.89 42.42 9.22
CA PRO A 40 27.20 41.92 8.07
C PRO A 40 27.29 40.40 7.95
N LEU A 41 28.39 39.78 8.34
CA LEU A 41 28.51 38.32 8.38
C LEU A 41 27.53 37.67 9.37
N LEU A 42 27.40 38.26 10.57
CA LEU A 42 26.40 37.82 11.56
C LEU A 42 24.97 38.05 11.06
N ALA A 43 24.71 39.17 10.36
CA ALA A 43 23.42 39.41 9.74
C ALA A 43 23.05 38.33 8.72
N VAL A 44 23.98 38.02 7.81
CA VAL A 44 23.80 36.95 6.82
C VAL A 44 23.54 35.60 7.50
N ALA A 45 24.33 35.26 8.51
CA ALA A 45 24.12 34.02 9.28
C ALA A 45 22.73 33.95 9.93
N CYS A 46 22.25 35.06 10.51
CA CYS A 46 20.90 35.16 11.08
C CYS A 46 19.82 34.96 10.01
N PHE A 47 19.93 35.58 8.83
CA PHE A 47 18.96 35.46 7.75
C PHE A 47 18.95 34.04 7.19
N VAL A 48 20.11 33.44 6.95
CA VAL A 48 20.20 32.03 6.50
C VAL A 48 19.57 31.09 7.50
N THR A 49 19.85 31.27 8.78
CA THR A 49 19.25 30.46 9.86
C THR A 49 17.73 30.61 9.90
N ALA A 50 17.22 31.85 9.76
CA ALA A 50 15.79 32.11 9.72
C ALA A 50 15.12 31.43 8.52
N LEU A 51 15.72 31.52 7.34
CA LEU A 51 15.21 30.88 6.11
C LEU A 51 15.20 29.35 6.23
N LEU A 52 16.27 28.75 6.74
CA LEU A 52 16.34 27.31 6.99
C LEU A 52 15.26 26.86 7.98
N TRP A 53 15.06 27.62 9.06
CA TRP A 53 14.01 27.31 10.03
C TRP A 53 12.61 27.42 9.44
N PHE A 54 12.32 28.45 8.64
CA PHE A 54 11.04 28.59 7.94
C PHE A 54 10.81 27.45 6.96
N GLY A 55 11.83 27.07 6.20
CA GLY A 55 11.78 25.92 5.30
C GLY A 55 11.48 24.63 6.06
N LEU A 56 12.21 24.36 7.13
CA LEU A 56 12.01 23.16 7.97
C LEU A 56 10.61 23.17 8.64
N ALA A 57 10.18 24.32 9.19
CA ALA A 57 8.85 24.44 9.80
C ALA A 57 7.72 24.26 8.78
N SER A 58 7.89 24.71 7.55
CA SER A 58 6.93 24.50 6.48
C SER A 58 6.84 23.02 6.09
N LEU A 59 7.97 22.36 5.94
CA LEU A 59 8.04 20.91 5.65
C LEU A 59 7.40 20.06 6.76
N THR A 60 7.66 20.41 8.03
CA THR A 60 7.05 19.68 9.16
C THR A 60 5.54 19.90 9.27
N ARG A 61 5.05 21.11 8.95
CA ARG A 61 3.60 21.39 8.89
C ARG A 61 2.94 20.61 7.76
N TYR A 62 3.56 20.57 6.60
CA TYR A 62 3.07 19.81 5.45
C TYR A 62 2.99 18.31 5.78
N ALA A 63 4.08 17.73 6.28
CA ALA A 63 4.10 16.33 6.72
C ALA A 63 3.07 16.01 7.81
N SER A 64 2.80 16.96 8.74
CA SER A 64 1.78 16.77 9.77
C SER A 64 0.36 16.81 9.21
N ARG A 65 0.11 17.58 8.14
CA ARG A 65 -1.19 17.64 7.46
C ARG A 65 -1.47 16.33 6.72
N GLU A 66 -0.51 15.81 5.97
CA GLU A 66 -0.62 14.53 5.27
C GLU A 66 -0.91 13.36 6.25
N ARG A 67 -0.15 13.32 7.35
CA ARG A 67 -0.39 12.32 8.41
C ARG A 67 -1.78 12.40 9.02
N ARG A 68 -2.33 13.61 9.18
CA ARG A 68 -3.71 13.78 9.67
C ARG A 68 -4.73 13.28 8.65
N GLN A 69 -4.52 13.58 7.37
CA GLN A 69 -5.39 13.08 6.31
C GLN A 69 -5.36 11.55 6.25
N MET A 70 -4.17 10.96 6.25
CA MET A 70 -4.03 9.49 6.27
C MET A 70 -4.75 8.87 7.47
N ARG A 71 -4.60 9.42 8.67
CA ARG A 71 -5.34 8.95 9.86
C ARG A 71 -6.86 9.05 9.68
N THR A 72 -7.35 10.06 8.99
CA THR A 72 -8.79 10.20 8.72
C THR A 72 -9.26 9.14 7.74
N VAL A 73 -8.47 8.87 6.69
CA VAL A 73 -8.73 7.80 5.72
C VAL A 73 -8.76 6.44 6.42
N VAL A 74 -7.73 6.14 7.22
CA VAL A 74 -7.62 4.88 7.96
C VAL A 74 -8.82 4.68 8.90
N ARG A 75 -9.20 5.69 9.67
CA ARG A 75 -10.37 5.58 10.57
C ARG A 75 -11.69 5.37 9.82
N ALA A 76 -11.83 5.99 8.65
CA ALA A 76 -13.02 5.77 7.82
C ALA A 76 -13.03 4.35 7.24
N ALA A 77 -11.88 3.84 6.84
CA ALA A 77 -11.71 2.47 6.38
C ALA A 77 -11.95 1.45 7.51
N GLU A 78 -11.35 1.64 8.69
CA GLU A 78 -11.60 0.79 9.88
C GLU A 78 -13.09 0.71 10.24
N ALA A 79 -13.77 1.87 10.21
CA ALA A 79 -15.21 1.91 10.49
C ALA A 79 -16.04 1.21 9.40
N ALA A 80 -15.59 1.24 8.14
CA ALA A 80 -16.27 0.58 7.03
C ALA A 80 -16.07 -0.94 7.05
N MET A 81 -14.86 -1.38 7.43
CA MET A 81 -14.44 -2.78 7.41
C MET A 81 -14.75 -3.53 8.71
N GLY A 82 -15.01 -2.79 9.81
CA GLY A 82 -15.26 -3.40 11.12
C GLY A 82 -14.01 -4.02 11.79
N CYS A 83 -12.83 -3.85 11.20
CA CYS A 83 -11.56 -4.39 11.71
C CYS A 83 -10.52 -3.27 11.88
N ARG A 84 -9.47 -3.55 12.66
CA ARG A 84 -8.38 -2.61 12.88
C ARG A 84 -7.33 -2.74 11.79
N ALA A 85 -6.80 -1.59 11.39
CA ALA A 85 -5.69 -1.52 10.48
C ALA A 85 -4.36 -1.74 11.22
N TYR A 86 -3.46 -2.48 10.62
CA TYR A 86 -2.05 -2.56 10.99
C TYR A 86 -1.25 -1.57 10.16
N SER A 87 -0.32 -0.86 10.78
CA SER A 87 0.50 0.14 10.10
C SER A 87 1.96 -0.03 10.53
N ASP A 88 2.80 -0.36 9.61
CA ASP A 88 4.26 -0.34 9.74
C ASP A 88 4.80 1.07 9.49
N HIS A 89 4.17 1.82 8.59
CA HIS A 89 4.53 3.19 8.24
C HIS A 89 3.30 4.08 8.16
N TRP A 90 3.45 5.39 8.46
CA TRP A 90 2.33 6.33 8.44
C TRP A 90 1.68 6.53 7.05
N TRP A 91 2.31 6.10 5.97
CA TRP A 91 1.81 6.17 4.59
C TRP A 91 1.32 4.84 4.03
N HIS A 92 1.46 3.75 4.79
CA HIS A 92 1.05 2.41 4.38
C HIS A 92 0.31 1.70 5.50
N VAL A 93 -0.85 1.17 5.19
CA VAL A 93 -1.75 0.55 6.15
C VAL A 93 -2.35 -0.71 5.53
N LEU A 94 -2.39 -1.75 6.31
CA LEU A 94 -2.79 -3.10 5.94
C LEU A 94 -4.01 -3.52 6.75
N PHE A 95 -5.01 -4.09 6.10
CA PHE A 95 -6.17 -4.71 6.74
C PHE A 95 -6.07 -6.22 6.57
N VAL A 96 -5.58 -6.89 7.57
CA VAL A 96 -5.18 -8.31 7.53
C VAL A 96 -6.33 -9.22 7.11
N ASP A 97 -7.53 -8.99 7.65
CA ASP A 97 -8.69 -9.86 7.41
C ASP A 97 -9.34 -9.66 6.02
N THR A 98 -8.84 -8.74 5.20
CA THR A 98 -9.53 -8.32 3.97
C THR A 98 -8.59 -8.16 2.78
N SER A 99 -7.30 -8.43 2.95
CA SER A 99 -6.24 -8.16 1.96
C SER A 99 -6.25 -6.74 1.37
N LEU A 100 -6.96 -5.81 2.02
CA LEU A 100 -7.02 -4.42 1.63
C LEU A 100 -5.80 -3.68 2.18
N ASN A 101 -5.08 -3.02 1.29
CA ASN A 101 -3.96 -2.14 1.62
C ASN A 101 -4.27 -0.72 1.18
N ILE A 102 -3.91 0.25 2.01
CA ILE A 102 -4.02 1.67 1.66
C ILE A 102 -2.64 2.29 1.76
N SER A 103 -2.17 2.87 0.67
CA SER A 103 -0.91 3.62 0.63
C SER A 103 -1.11 5.06 0.18
N TYR A 104 -0.20 5.93 0.61
CA TYR A 104 -0.14 7.32 0.19
C TYR A 104 1.20 7.62 -0.48
N SER A 105 1.16 8.04 -1.73
CA SER A 105 2.34 8.46 -2.47
C SER A 105 2.55 9.98 -2.33
N ARG A 106 3.62 10.38 -1.63
CA ARG A 106 4.01 11.80 -1.54
C ARG A 106 4.39 12.42 -2.88
N ARG A 107 5.04 11.62 -3.74
CA ARG A 107 5.53 12.11 -5.03
C ARG A 107 4.39 12.42 -5.99
N GLN A 108 3.35 11.60 -5.96
CA GLN A 108 2.21 11.70 -6.86
C GLN A 108 1.01 12.40 -6.22
N HIS A 109 1.05 12.65 -4.89
CA HIS A 109 -0.05 13.20 -4.10
C HIS A 109 -1.36 12.44 -4.29
N ASN A 110 -1.29 11.12 -4.30
CA ASN A 110 -2.44 10.24 -4.45
C ASN A 110 -2.51 9.19 -3.35
N TYR A 111 -3.70 8.67 -3.14
CA TYR A 111 -3.96 7.46 -2.37
C TYR A 111 -4.15 6.30 -3.34
N GLN A 112 -3.65 5.15 -2.94
CA GLN A 112 -3.83 3.89 -3.64
C GLN A 112 -4.44 2.87 -2.67
N PHE A 113 -5.52 2.26 -3.11
CA PHE A 113 -6.22 1.19 -2.42
C PHE A 113 -5.93 -0.08 -3.18
N PHE A 114 -5.21 -1.01 -2.57
CA PHE A 114 -4.83 -2.28 -3.17
C PHE A 114 -5.71 -3.37 -2.60
N CYS A 115 -6.10 -4.30 -3.46
CA CYS A 115 -6.78 -5.51 -3.06
C CYS A 115 -6.31 -6.65 -3.96
N SER A 116 -6.06 -7.81 -3.40
CA SER A 116 -5.73 -9.03 -4.14
C SER A 116 -6.99 -9.81 -4.47
N PHE A 117 -7.06 -10.32 -5.69
CA PHE A 117 -8.14 -11.19 -6.17
C PHE A 117 -7.55 -12.48 -6.66
N LEU A 118 -8.26 -13.57 -6.42
CA LEU A 118 -7.97 -14.80 -7.13
C LEU A 118 -8.62 -14.73 -8.51
N GLN A 119 -7.86 -15.09 -9.54
CA GLN A 119 -8.39 -15.22 -10.91
C GLN A 119 -9.20 -16.49 -11.09
N ILE A 120 -10.02 -16.81 -10.11
CA ILE A 120 -10.77 -18.04 -10.10
C ILE A 120 -12.16 -17.74 -10.59
N PRO A 121 -12.64 -18.44 -11.59
CA PRO A 121 -14.05 -18.49 -11.83
C PRO A 121 -14.72 -19.35 -10.75
N PRO A 122 -15.62 -18.79 -9.92
CA PRO A 122 -16.43 -19.58 -9.01
C PRO A 122 -17.24 -20.67 -9.73
N THR A 123 -17.46 -20.49 -11.02
CA THR A 123 -18.26 -21.35 -11.89
C THR A 123 -17.46 -22.06 -12.98
N GLY A 124 -16.14 -21.91 -13.02
CA GLY A 124 -15.31 -22.47 -14.10
C GLY A 124 -15.34 -21.71 -15.42
N ALA A 125 -15.92 -20.50 -15.45
CA ALA A 125 -15.95 -19.67 -16.66
C ALA A 125 -14.64 -18.87 -16.81
N PRO A 126 -13.85 -19.05 -17.86
CA PRO A 126 -12.55 -18.37 -18.04
C PRO A 126 -12.67 -16.84 -18.17
N GLU A 127 -13.85 -16.34 -18.50
CA GLU A 127 -14.11 -14.89 -18.66
C GLU A 127 -14.55 -14.19 -17.37
N TRP A 128 -14.62 -14.92 -16.27
CA TRP A 128 -15.15 -14.38 -15.01
C TRP A 128 -14.35 -13.18 -14.51
N PHE A 129 -13.02 -13.24 -14.55
CA PHE A 129 -12.16 -12.17 -14.04
C PHE A 129 -12.38 -10.87 -14.84
N ASP A 130 -12.43 -10.95 -16.16
CA ASP A 130 -12.66 -9.79 -17.02
C ASP A 130 -14.03 -9.18 -16.77
N ALA A 131 -15.06 -10.00 -16.60
CA ALA A 131 -16.41 -9.56 -16.29
C ALA A 131 -16.48 -8.84 -14.93
N GLU A 132 -15.83 -9.38 -13.87
CA GLU A 132 -15.75 -8.74 -12.56
C GLU A 132 -14.95 -7.44 -12.63
N MET A 133 -13.85 -7.36 -13.35
CA MET A 133 -13.08 -6.13 -13.52
C MET A 133 -13.86 -5.08 -14.30
N GLN A 134 -14.66 -5.46 -15.27
CA GLN A 134 -15.55 -4.53 -15.96
C GLN A 134 -16.65 -4.02 -15.05
N ALA A 135 -17.28 -4.89 -14.26
CA ALA A 135 -18.28 -4.51 -13.27
C ALA A 135 -17.69 -3.61 -12.18
N LEU A 136 -16.46 -3.89 -11.73
CA LEU A 136 -15.76 -3.04 -10.76
C LEU A 136 -15.48 -1.64 -11.34
N ARG A 137 -15.00 -1.53 -12.59
CA ARG A 137 -14.79 -0.23 -13.25
C ARG A 137 -16.09 0.58 -13.32
N GLN A 138 -17.20 -0.06 -13.66
CA GLN A 138 -18.50 0.60 -13.72
C GLN A 138 -18.92 1.13 -12.34
N ARG A 139 -18.81 0.31 -11.29
CA ARG A 139 -19.16 0.72 -9.92
C ARG A 139 -18.25 1.81 -9.37
N LEU A 140 -16.96 1.78 -9.72
CA LEU A 140 -16.02 2.85 -9.35
C LEU A 140 -16.40 4.17 -10.03
N ALA A 141 -16.77 4.13 -11.31
CA ALA A 141 -17.23 5.32 -12.03
C ALA A 141 -18.53 5.90 -11.45
N GLU A 142 -19.42 5.07 -10.95
CA GLU A 142 -20.63 5.50 -10.22
C GLU A 142 -20.30 6.16 -8.87
N LEU A 143 -19.23 5.71 -8.18
CA LEU A 143 -18.77 6.32 -6.94
C LEU A 143 -18.08 7.68 -7.18
N SER A 144 -17.17 7.74 -8.14
CA SER A 144 -16.49 8.97 -8.55
C SER A 144 -15.78 8.78 -9.88
N ALA A 145 -15.90 9.78 -10.77
CA ALA A 145 -15.15 9.82 -12.04
C ALA A 145 -13.63 10.00 -11.85
N ASP A 146 -13.20 10.38 -10.65
CA ASP A 146 -11.79 10.63 -10.31
C ASP A 146 -11.03 9.35 -9.88
N LEU A 147 -11.73 8.23 -9.78
CA LEU A 147 -11.15 6.94 -9.45
C LEU A 147 -10.58 6.28 -10.71
N SER A 148 -9.31 5.92 -10.67
CA SER A 148 -8.67 5.10 -11.70
C SER A 148 -8.42 3.69 -11.19
N LEU A 149 -8.69 2.70 -12.02
CA LEU A 149 -8.46 1.29 -11.75
C LEU A 149 -7.28 0.80 -12.59
N ASP A 150 -6.24 0.36 -11.91
CA ASP A 150 -5.10 -0.32 -12.49
C ASP A 150 -5.13 -1.80 -12.06
N THR A 151 -4.91 -2.70 -12.99
CA THR A 151 -4.77 -4.13 -12.73
C THR A 151 -3.33 -4.52 -13.06
N SER A 152 -2.63 -5.15 -12.11
CA SER A 152 -1.33 -5.75 -12.41
C SER A 152 -1.52 -7.00 -13.28
N GLU A 153 -0.50 -7.34 -14.07
CA GLU A 153 -0.45 -8.67 -14.65
C GLU A 153 -0.47 -9.71 -13.53
N PRO A 154 -1.28 -10.75 -13.66
CA PRO A 154 -1.40 -11.77 -12.62
C PRO A 154 -0.07 -12.49 -12.42
N VAL A 155 0.32 -12.63 -11.16
CA VAL A 155 1.42 -13.51 -10.78
C VAL A 155 0.81 -14.79 -10.25
N GLY A 156 0.93 -15.86 -11.03
CA GLY A 156 0.28 -17.13 -10.72
C GLY A 156 -1.25 -16.99 -10.72
N MET A 157 -1.88 -17.27 -9.58
CA MET A 157 -3.34 -17.26 -9.42
C MET A 157 -3.89 -15.97 -8.83
N VAL A 158 -3.03 -15.05 -8.44
CA VAL A 158 -3.43 -13.81 -7.77
C VAL A 158 -3.21 -12.61 -8.68
N ALA A 159 -4.25 -11.81 -8.87
CA ALA A 159 -4.16 -10.50 -9.49
C ALA A 159 -4.27 -9.40 -8.42
N GLU A 160 -3.40 -8.42 -8.47
CA GLU A 160 -3.54 -7.23 -7.66
C GLU A 160 -4.29 -6.14 -8.42
N VAL A 161 -5.24 -5.55 -7.73
CA VAL A 161 -6.02 -4.42 -8.24
C VAL A 161 -5.72 -3.20 -7.39
N ALA A 162 -5.34 -2.12 -8.05
CA ALA A 162 -5.08 -0.83 -7.43
C ALA A 162 -6.12 0.20 -7.87
N VAL A 163 -6.80 0.80 -6.90
CA VAL A 163 -7.66 1.98 -7.15
C VAL A 163 -6.93 3.21 -6.68
N THR A 164 -6.67 4.13 -7.60
CA THR A 164 -5.91 5.35 -7.36
C THR A 164 -6.83 6.58 -7.39
N ILE A 165 -6.63 7.49 -6.44
CA ILE A 165 -7.33 8.78 -6.37
C ILE A 165 -6.40 9.87 -5.86
N SER A 166 -6.51 11.08 -6.43
CA SER A 166 -5.79 12.27 -5.95
C SER A 166 -6.18 12.60 -4.50
N ALA A 167 -5.21 13.01 -3.69
CA ALA A 167 -5.42 13.40 -2.30
C ALA A 167 -6.35 14.62 -2.14
N SER A 168 -6.47 15.47 -3.18
CA SER A 168 -7.39 16.61 -3.20
C SER A 168 -8.84 16.21 -3.47
N GLN A 169 -9.06 15.07 -4.11
CA GLN A 169 -10.36 14.56 -4.52
C GLN A 169 -10.91 13.51 -3.55
N LEU A 170 -10.02 12.87 -2.75
CA LEU A 170 -10.45 11.89 -1.77
C LEU A 170 -11.19 12.55 -0.60
N THR A 171 -12.50 12.40 -0.58
CA THR A 171 -13.37 12.81 0.54
C THR A 171 -13.54 11.68 1.54
N ARG A 172 -13.83 12.02 2.79
CA ARG A 172 -14.11 11.02 3.84
C ARG A 172 -15.27 10.10 3.46
N ASP A 173 -16.29 10.66 2.82
CA ASP A 173 -17.52 9.94 2.48
C ASP A 173 -17.29 8.94 1.34
N LEU A 174 -16.23 9.11 0.54
CA LEU A 174 -15.85 8.20 -0.53
C LEU A 174 -15.06 6.99 -0.01
N VAL A 175 -14.31 7.13 1.08
CA VAL A 175 -13.46 6.05 1.61
C VAL A 175 -14.27 4.81 1.99
N ALA A 176 -15.35 4.98 2.72
CA ALA A 176 -16.13 3.86 3.23
C ALA A 176 -16.79 3.03 2.10
N PRO A 177 -17.51 3.63 1.12
CA PRO A 177 -18.07 2.86 0.01
C PRO A 177 -16.98 2.22 -0.86
N LEU A 178 -15.84 2.89 -1.08
CA LEU A 178 -14.71 2.33 -1.83
C LEU A 178 -14.14 1.08 -1.15
N CYS A 179 -13.86 1.16 0.15
CA CYS A 179 -13.36 0.01 0.92
C CYS A 179 -14.33 -1.17 0.90
N ARG A 180 -15.64 -0.91 1.09
CA ARG A 180 -16.66 -1.97 1.01
C ARG A 180 -16.71 -2.59 -0.37
N LEU A 181 -16.69 -1.78 -1.42
CA LEU A 181 -16.73 -2.28 -2.79
C LEU A 181 -15.55 -3.21 -3.09
N LEU A 182 -14.33 -2.81 -2.71
CA LEU A 182 -13.13 -3.65 -2.91
C LEU A 182 -13.19 -4.93 -2.07
N ASN A 183 -13.63 -4.82 -0.83
CA ASN A 183 -13.80 -5.99 0.04
C ASN A 183 -14.87 -6.96 -0.49
N ASP A 184 -15.99 -6.45 -1.00
CA ASP A 184 -17.05 -7.29 -1.56
C ASP A 184 -16.59 -8.06 -2.80
N VAL A 185 -15.77 -7.42 -3.65
CA VAL A 185 -15.18 -8.10 -4.81
C VAL A 185 -14.14 -9.12 -4.37
N HIS A 186 -13.29 -8.76 -3.41
CA HIS A 186 -12.32 -9.69 -2.80
C HIS A 186 -13.03 -10.92 -2.23
N ALA A 187 -14.02 -10.72 -1.37
CA ALA A 187 -14.77 -11.81 -0.72
C ALA A 187 -15.46 -12.74 -1.72
N ARG A 188 -15.90 -12.22 -2.87
CA ARG A 188 -16.48 -13.06 -3.93
C ARG A 188 -15.44 -13.85 -4.70
N SER A 189 -14.21 -13.39 -4.75
CA SER A 189 -13.12 -14.09 -5.44
C SER A 189 -12.45 -15.16 -4.57
N TRP A 190 -12.54 -15.03 -3.24
CA TRP A 190 -11.94 -15.96 -2.31
C TRP A 190 -12.94 -17.02 -1.85
N HIS A 191 -12.50 -18.27 -1.87
CA HIS A 191 -13.26 -19.45 -1.43
C HIS A 191 -12.46 -20.23 -0.40
N ASP A 192 -13.13 -20.97 0.45
CA ASP A 192 -12.46 -21.80 1.46
C ASP A 192 -11.75 -23.00 0.81
N ASN A 193 -12.26 -23.48 -0.34
CA ASN A 193 -11.70 -24.62 -1.04
C ASN A 193 -11.36 -24.27 -2.49
N TYR A 194 -10.16 -24.67 -2.90
CA TYR A 194 -9.65 -24.51 -4.26
C TYR A 194 -9.31 -25.86 -4.85
N TYR A 195 -9.59 -25.98 -6.15
CA TYR A 195 -9.25 -27.18 -6.92
C TYR A 195 -8.29 -26.77 -8.04
N ILE A 196 -7.18 -27.45 -8.10
CA ILE A 196 -6.05 -27.09 -8.97
C ILE A 196 -5.72 -28.31 -9.83
N HIS A 197 -5.44 -28.06 -11.12
CA HIS A 197 -4.80 -29.01 -11.99
C HIS A 197 -3.49 -28.44 -12.50
N MET A 198 -2.44 -29.23 -12.42
CA MET A 198 -1.15 -28.93 -13.02
C MET A 198 -0.74 -30.10 -13.90
N ALA A 199 -0.41 -29.79 -15.17
CA ALA A 199 0.12 -30.76 -16.11
C ALA A 199 1.35 -30.14 -16.79
N THR A 200 2.52 -30.60 -16.41
CA THR A 200 3.81 -30.27 -17.01
C THR A 200 4.59 -31.56 -17.30
N ASP A 201 5.73 -31.43 -17.99
CA ASP A 201 6.62 -32.57 -18.21
C ASP A 201 7.22 -33.13 -16.90
N GLU A 202 7.25 -32.30 -15.85
CA GLU A 202 7.87 -32.67 -14.56
C GLU A 202 6.83 -33.14 -13.53
N ALA A 203 5.60 -32.64 -13.58
CA ALA A 203 4.55 -32.98 -12.64
C ALA A 203 3.16 -32.89 -13.28
N ASP A 204 2.33 -33.88 -12.96
CA ASP A 204 0.90 -33.91 -13.31
C ASP A 204 0.11 -34.33 -12.09
N PHE A 205 -0.71 -33.41 -11.58
CA PHE A 205 -1.49 -33.66 -10.37
C PHE A 205 -2.78 -32.82 -10.33
N TYR A 206 -3.72 -33.30 -9.53
CA TYR A 206 -4.90 -32.58 -9.07
C TYR A 206 -4.76 -32.28 -7.59
N ALA A 207 -5.04 -31.06 -7.18
CA ALA A 207 -4.98 -30.67 -5.77
C ALA A 207 -6.30 -30.08 -5.29
N GLU A 208 -6.70 -30.49 -4.11
CA GLU A 208 -7.74 -29.85 -3.29
C GLU A 208 -7.05 -29.10 -2.16
N VAL A 209 -7.27 -27.79 -2.08
CA VAL A 209 -6.73 -26.92 -1.03
C VAL A 209 -7.88 -26.38 -0.21
N ASP A 210 -7.88 -26.69 1.07
CA ASP A 210 -8.88 -26.26 2.05
C ASP A 210 -8.22 -25.27 3.02
N TYR A 211 -8.53 -24.00 2.87
CA TYR A 211 -7.99 -22.93 3.71
C TYR A 211 -8.59 -22.92 5.11
N SER A 212 -9.83 -23.36 5.26
CA SER A 212 -10.52 -23.35 6.55
C SER A 212 -9.80 -24.19 7.60
N VAL A 213 -9.11 -25.24 7.14
CA VAL A 213 -8.32 -26.17 7.97
C VAL A 213 -6.84 -26.19 7.60
N CYS A 214 -6.40 -25.29 6.74
CA CYS A 214 -5.02 -25.19 6.26
C CYS A 214 -4.49 -26.54 5.75
N ARG A 215 -5.23 -27.19 4.87
CA ARG A 215 -4.90 -28.51 4.33
C ARG A 215 -4.85 -28.47 2.81
N ALA A 216 -3.85 -29.10 2.22
CA ALA A 216 -3.81 -29.38 0.79
C ALA A 216 -3.61 -30.89 0.54
N VAL A 217 -4.39 -31.42 -0.38
CA VAL A 217 -4.27 -32.83 -0.80
C VAL A 217 -3.96 -32.85 -2.30
N PHE A 218 -2.78 -33.37 -2.64
CA PHE A 218 -2.30 -33.52 -4.00
C PHE A 218 -2.48 -34.98 -4.43
N ARG A 219 -3.03 -35.21 -5.61
CA ARG A 219 -3.20 -36.48 -6.25
C ARG A 219 -2.48 -36.49 -7.58
N PHE A 220 -1.38 -37.20 -7.63
CA PHE A 220 -0.54 -37.31 -8.83
C PHE A 220 -1.08 -38.34 -9.81
N SER A 221 -0.87 -38.14 -11.07
CA SER A 221 -1.27 -39.07 -12.14
C SER A 221 -0.60 -40.44 -12.02
N ASP A 222 0.55 -40.54 -11.34
CA ASP A 222 1.24 -41.80 -11.02
C ASP A 222 0.63 -42.56 -9.84
N GLY A 223 -0.46 -42.09 -9.27
CA GLY A 223 -1.18 -42.69 -8.15
C GLY A 223 -0.68 -42.29 -6.76
N ARG A 224 0.37 -41.46 -6.64
CA ARG A 224 0.81 -40.92 -5.35
C ARG A 224 -0.18 -39.92 -4.82
N THR A 225 -0.30 -39.89 -3.50
CA THR A 225 -1.07 -38.85 -2.80
C THR A 225 -0.17 -38.19 -1.76
N LEU A 226 -0.14 -36.85 -1.74
CA LEU A 226 0.55 -36.06 -0.74
C LEU A 226 -0.47 -35.19 0.01
N CYS A 227 -0.50 -35.30 1.33
CA CYS A 227 -1.33 -34.47 2.19
C CYS A 227 -0.42 -33.53 2.97
N VAL A 228 -0.63 -32.22 2.81
CA VAL A 228 0.08 -31.15 3.52
C VAL A 228 -0.88 -30.52 4.53
N THR A 229 -0.44 -30.44 5.79
CA THR A 229 -1.21 -29.84 6.89
C THR A 229 -0.27 -28.94 7.72
N PRO A 230 -0.79 -28.06 8.61
CA PRO A 230 0.04 -27.27 9.51
C PRO A 230 0.97 -28.08 10.40
N ALA A 231 0.61 -29.32 10.71
CA ALA A 231 1.45 -30.25 11.49
C ALA A 231 2.61 -30.83 10.68
N THR A 232 2.53 -30.83 9.36
CA THR A 232 3.56 -31.32 8.43
C THR A 232 4.32 -30.24 7.72
N ALA A 233 3.74 -29.03 7.73
CA ALA A 233 4.37 -27.81 7.26
C ALA A 233 4.90 -27.04 8.48
N ASP A 234 6.11 -26.50 8.42
CA ASP A 234 6.66 -25.71 9.51
C ASP A 234 5.71 -24.59 9.96
N GLU A 235 5.84 -24.15 11.23
CA GLU A 235 4.97 -23.13 11.86
C GLU A 235 4.77 -21.83 11.04
N ALA A 236 5.60 -21.59 10.03
CA ALA A 236 5.45 -20.49 9.08
C ALA A 236 4.13 -20.52 8.28
N VAL A 237 3.45 -21.64 8.19
CA VAL A 237 2.20 -21.85 7.45
C VAL A 237 0.96 -21.32 8.19
N ASN A 238 1.09 -20.89 9.41
CA ASN A 238 -0.05 -20.39 10.20
C ASN A 238 -0.54 -18.99 9.82
N HIS A 239 -0.13 -18.44 8.67
CA HIS A 239 -0.43 -17.06 8.34
C HIS A 239 -1.16 -16.96 7.01
N LEU A 240 -2.42 -16.62 6.98
CA LEU A 240 -3.19 -15.78 6.06
C LEU A 240 -3.10 -15.98 4.52
N PRO A 241 -4.00 -15.40 3.74
CA PRO A 241 -4.28 -15.76 2.34
C PRO A 241 -3.14 -15.64 1.31
N GLY A 242 -1.99 -15.11 1.64
CA GLY A 242 -0.75 -15.28 0.86
C GLY A 242 -0.20 -16.69 0.85
N GLU A 243 -0.76 -17.57 1.60
CA GLU A 243 -0.31 -18.90 2.05
C GLU A 243 -0.65 -20.02 1.10
N LEU A 244 -1.52 -19.78 0.12
CA LEU A 244 -1.62 -20.76 -0.96
C LEU A 244 -0.23 -21.01 -1.56
N CYS A 245 0.50 -19.96 -1.85
CA CYS A 245 1.86 -20.05 -2.36
C CYS A 245 2.78 -20.78 -1.37
N ILE A 246 2.67 -20.53 -0.05
CA ILE A 246 3.50 -21.18 0.98
C ILE A 246 3.12 -22.64 1.15
N LEU A 247 1.85 -22.98 1.20
CA LEU A 247 1.38 -24.37 1.23
C LEU A 247 1.84 -25.15 -0.01
N LEU A 248 1.94 -24.47 -1.13
CA LEU A 248 2.36 -25.04 -2.40
C LEU A 248 3.90 -25.07 -2.54
N ASP A 249 4.64 -24.13 -1.96
CA ASP A 249 6.11 -24.15 -1.86
C ASP A 249 6.64 -25.38 -1.09
N TYR A 250 5.87 -25.90 -0.14
CA TYR A 250 6.22 -27.12 0.58
C TYR A 250 6.26 -28.37 -0.30
N THR A 251 5.66 -28.34 -1.47
CA THR A 251 5.68 -29.47 -2.40
C THR A 251 6.94 -29.53 -3.28
N ALA A 252 7.79 -28.48 -3.23
CA ALA A 252 8.95 -28.29 -4.10
C ALA A 252 8.62 -28.26 -5.60
N TYR A 253 7.36 -27.98 -5.97
CA TYR A 253 6.95 -27.80 -7.37
C TYR A 253 6.76 -26.31 -7.68
N ASP A 254 7.18 -25.93 -8.88
CA ASP A 254 6.77 -24.62 -9.43
C ASP A 254 5.31 -24.71 -9.88
N LEU A 255 4.44 -24.06 -9.12
CA LEU A 255 3.00 -24.06 -9.37
C LEU A 255 2.54 -22.93 -10.28
N SER A 256 3.46 -22.13 -10.82
CA SER A 256 3.10 -21.11 -11.81
C SER A 256 2.30 -21.63 -13.00
N PRO A 257 2.53 -22.88 -13.50
CA PRO A 257 1.69 -23.50 -14.53
C PRO A 257 0.36 -24.06 -14.04
N ALA A 258 0.09 -24.07 -12.72
CA ALA A 258 -1.16 -24.63 -12.21
C ALA A 258 -2.36 -23.77 -12.61
N ILE A 259 -3.42 -24.40 -13.04
CA ILE A 259 -4.70 -23.77 -13.34
C ILE A 259 -5.75 -24.17 -12.31
N LEU A 260 -6.61 -23.21 -12.01
CA LEU A 260 -7.76 -23.49 -11.18
C LEU A 260 -8.85 -24.15 -12.00
N ILE A 261 -9.46 -25.17 -11.42
CA ILE A 261 -10.53 -25.93 -12.02
C ILE A 261 -11.78 -25.90 -11.12
N SER A 262 -12.93 -26.13 -11.72
CA SER A 262 -14.15 -26.26 -10.92
C SER A 262 -14.13 -27.56 -10.09
N ARG A 263 -14.87 -27.57 -8.98
CA ARG A 263 -15.09 -28.78 -8.19
C ARG A 263 -15.60 -29.94 -9.05
N ALA A 264 -16.54 -29.67 -9.95
CA ALA A 264 -17.08 -30.68 -10.83
C ALA A 264 -16.02 -31.28 -11.76
N ALA A 265 -15.10 -30.45 -12.29
CA ALA A 265 -14.00 -30.92 -13.11
C ALA A 265 -13.01 -31.77 -12.30
N PHE A 266 -12.73 -31.38 -11.05
CA PHE A 266 -11.91 -32.14 -10.13
C PHE A 266 -12.54 -33.51 -9.78
N GLU A 267 -13.83 -33.51 -9.43
CA GLU A 267 -14.57 -34.77 -9.12
C GLU A 267 -14.64 -35.74 -10.30
N GLN A 268 -14.68 -35.23 -11.54
CA GLN A 268 -14.65 -36.07 -12.74
C GLN A 268 -13.30 -36.77 -12.97
N GLN A 269 -12.23 -36.24 -12.43
CA GLN A 269 -10.87 -36.75 -12.57
C GLN A 269 -10.49 -37.72 -11.44
N LEU A 270 -11.34 -37.82 -10.41
CA LEU A 270 -11.12 -38.80 -9.36
C LEU A 270 -11.44 -40.23 -9.89
N PRO A 271 -10.57 -41.21 -9.64
CA PRO A 271 -10.92 -42.59 -9.93
C PRO A 271 -12.19 -42.97 -9.16
N ALA A 272 -13.07 -43.70 -9.80
CA ALA A 272 -14.37 -44.08 -9.27
C ALA A 272 -14.31 -44.98 -7.99
N ASP A 273 -13.12 -45.34 -7.52
CA ASP A 273 -12.87 -46.33 -6.47
C ASP A 273 -12.14 -45.79 -5.24
N VAL A 274 -12.49 -44.56 -4.80
CA VAL A 274 -11.99 -44.06 -3.51
C VAL A 274 -13.13 -43.62 -2.61
#